data_239f9ee302832a1b26bebb3ffa84329a
#
_entry.id   239f9ee302832a1b26bebb3ffa84329a
#
_cell.length_a   1.000
_cell.length_b   1.000
_cell.length_c   1.000
_cell.angle_alpha   90.00
_cell.angle_beta   90.00
_cell.angle_gamma   90.00
#
_symmetry.space_group_name_H-M   'P 1'
#
loop_
_entity.id
_entity.type
_entity.pdbx_description
1 polymer ?
#
loop_
_entity_poly.entity_id
_entity_poly.type
_entity_poly.pdbx_seq_one_letter_code
_entity_poly.pdbx_strand_id
1 'polypeptide(L)'
;MLTLSHITYRVKDSGTVGAGKETEILSDINLDLNERFVAITGPNGSGKSTLARLIAGIIRPTEGRILLDGQDITDMSVTDRARAGISYAFQQPVRFKGLTVRDLLTLAAGKPLSMGEACEYLSEVGLCAKEYVNREVNASLSGGELKRMEIAMILARGTKFSVFDEPEAGIDLWSFQNLIGVFRNMYEQTHGTILIISHQERILDIADRVIGLS
;
A
#
# COMPACT_ATOMS: atom_id res chain seq x y z
N MET A 1 0.95 -2.70 -15.36
CA MET A 1 -0.33 -3.42 -15.44
C MET A 1 -0.34 -4.58 -14.45
N LEU A 2 -1.37 -4.69 -13.61
CA LEU A 2 -1.57 -5.85 -12.74
C LEU A 2 -2.85 -6.57 -13.14
N THR A 3 -2.77 -7.89 -13.36
CA THR A 3 -3.91 -8.75 -13.71
C THR A 3 -4.14 -9.77 -12.62
N LEU A 4 -5.37 -9.87 -12.14
CA LEU A 4 -5.86 -10.91 -11.25
C LEU A 4 -6.78 -11.82 -12.07
N SER A 5 -6.48 -13.10 -12.13
CA SER A 5 -7.23 -14.08 -12.93
C SER A 5 -7.72 -15.21 -12.05
N HIS A 6 -9.04 -15.33 -11.92
CA HIS A 6 -9.73 -16.35 -11.14
C HIS A 6 -9.26 -16.47 -9.68
N ILE A 7 -8.97 -15.33 -9.03
CA ILE A 7 -8.47 -15.31 -7.66
C ILE A 7 -9.55 -15.73 -6.70
N THR A 8 -9.31 -16.86 -6.03
CA THR A 8 -10.12 -17.37 -4.92
C THR A 8 -9.25 -17.51 -3.67
N TYR A 9 -9.77 -17.11 -2.53
CA TYR A 9 -9.09 -17.26 -1.24
C TYR A 9 -10.02 -17.81 -0.17
N ARG A 10 -9.62 -18.96 0.40
CA ARG A 10 -10.33 -19.66 1.47
C ARG A 10 -9.48 -19.78 2.71
N VAL A 11 -10.11 -19.63 3.86
CA VAL A 11 -9.48 -19.79 5.18
C VAL A 11 -10.08 -21.00 5.87
N LYS A 12 -9.22 -21.88 6.40
CA LYS A 12 -9.65 -22.98 7.27
C LYS A 12 -9.83 -22.49 8.69
N ASP A 13 -11.01 -22.67 9.23
CA ASP A 13 -11.26 -22.37 10.64
C ASP A 13 -10.57 -23.44 11.52
N SER A 14 -9.52 -23.01 12.23
CA SER A 14 -8.71 -23.91 13.09
C SER A 14 -9.30 -24.11 14.49
N GLY A 15 -10.54 -23.68 14.72
CA GLY A 15 -11.13 -23.51 16.07
C GLY A 15 -11.98 -24.62 16.63
N THR A 16 -12.30 -25.72 15.91
CA THR A 16 -13.12 -26.81 16.43
C THR A 16 -12.61 -28.17 15.95
N VAL A 17 -12.46 -29.08 16.92
CA VAL A 17 -12.18 -30.50 16.69
C VAL A 17 -13.37 -31.11 15.92
N GLY A 18 -13.22 -31.25 14.60
CA GLY A 18 -14.23 -31.84 13.73
C GLY A 18 -14.40 -31.01 12.45
N ALA A 19 -13.93 -31.52 11.32
CA ALA A 19 -14.06 -31.04 9.93
C ALA A 19 -14.08 -29.49 9.82
N GLY A 20 -12.90 -28.87 9.73
CA GLY A 20 -12.75 -27.43 9.63
C GLY A 20 -13.59 -26.86 8.49
N LYS A 21 -14.55 -25.99 8.81
CA LYS A 21 -15.36 -25.28 7.83
C LYS A 21 -14.45 -24.33 7.08
N GLU A 22 -14.30 -24.52 5.78
CA GLU A 22 -13.62 -23.55 4.92
C GLU A 22 -14.55 -22.35 4.70
N THR A 23 -14.06 -21.17 5.00
CA THR A 23 -14.77 -19.91 4.71
C THR A 23 -14.11 -19.26 3.51
N GLU A 24 -14.87 -19.05 2.44
CA GLU A 24 -14.43 -18.33 1.25
C GLU A 24 -14.52 -16.84 1.50
N ILE A 25 -13.40 -16.16 1.40
CA ILE A 25 -13.27 -14.70 1.60
C ILE A 25 -13.34 -13.96 0.27
N LEU A 26 -12.74 -14.54 -0.77
CA LEU A 26 -12.76 -14.01 -2.14
C LEU A 26 -13.11 -15.17 -3.08
N SER A 27 -14.02 -14.92 -4.02
CA SER A 27 -14.52 -15.91 -4.97
C SER A 27 -14.35 -15.41 -6.40
N ASP A 28 -13.55 -16.11 -7.19
CA ASP A 28 -13.37 -15.88 -8.64
C ASP A 28 -13.15 -14.41 -9.05
N ILE A 29 -12.27 -13.72 -8.37
CA ILE A 29 -11.97 -12.32 -8.67
C ILE A 29 -11.15 -12.23 -9.95
N ASN A 30 -11.69 -11.49 -10.93
CA ASN A 30 -11.08 -11.21 -12.22
C ASN A 30 -10.97 -9.69 -12.39
N LEU A 31 -9.75 -9.13 -12.39
CA LEU A 31 -9.50 -7.70 -12.50
C LEU A 31 -8.24 -7.42 -13.31
N ASP A 32 -8.36 -6.47 -14.24
CA ASP A 32 -7.23 -5.85 -14.93
C ASP A 32 -7.11 -4.40 -14.41
N LEU A 33 -5.96 -4.09 -13.81
CA LEU A 33 -5.65 -2.80 -13.22
C LEU A 33 -4.59 -2.09 -14.09
N ASN A 34 -5.07 -1.26 -15.00
CA ASN A 34 -4.27 -0.52 -15.98
C ASN A 34 -4.24 0.97 -15.71
N GLU A 35 -5.20 1.46 -14.94
CA GLU A 35 -5.32 2.84 -14.58
C GLU A 35 -4.20 3.24 -13.62
N ARG A 36 -3.86 4.53 -13.59
CA ARG A 36 -2.80 5.04 -12.71
C ARG A 36 -3.25 5.15 -11.26
N PHE A 37 -4.53 5.42 -11.02
CA PHE A 37 -5.09 5.53 -9.69
C PHE A 37 -6.40 4.72 -9.59
N VAL A 38 -6.36 3.64 -8.84
CA VAL A 38 -7.50 2.75 -8.62
C VAL A 38 -7.90 2.78 -7.16
N ALA A 39 -9.18 2.96 -6.88
CA ALA A 39 -9.74 2.83 -5.55
C ALA A 39 -10.59 1.56 -5.44
N ILE A 40 -10.43 0.82 -4.35
CA ILE A 40 -11.30 -0.30 -3.99
C ILE A 40 -12.12 0.11 -2.78
N THR A 41 -13.44 -0.03 -2.89
CA THR A 41 -14.40 0.22 -1.82
C THR A 41 -15.33 -0.98 -1.64
N GLY A 42 -16.15 -0.95 -0.60
CA GLY A 42 -17.11 -2.02 -0.30
C GLY A 42 -17.29 -2.23 1.20
N PRO A 43 -18.27 -3.01 1.65
CA PRO A 43 -18.57 -3.20 3.07
C PRO A 43 -17.41 -3.82 3.84
N ASN A 44 -17.42 -3.65 5.16
CA ASN A 44 -16.44 -4.31 6.02
C ASN A 44 -16.62 -5.83 5.92
N GLY A 45 -15.50 -6.55 5.79
CA GLY A 45 -15.52 -8.00 5.61
C GLY A 45 -15.62 -8.48 4.17
N SER A 46 -15.76 -7.59 3.15
CA SER A 46 -15.82 -7.99 1.74
C SER A 46 -14.48 -8.46 1.15
N GLY A 47 -13.42 -8.59 1.94
CA GLY A 47 -12.15 -9.11 1.46
C GLY A 47 -11.17 -8.09 0.88
N LYS A 48 -11.43 -6.77 0.97
CA LYS A 48 -10.54 -5.72 0.40
C LYS A 48 -9.09 -5.83 0.86
N SER A 49 -8.87 -5.84 2.17
CA SER A 49 -7.52 -6.00 2.74
C SER A 49 -6.92 -7.38 2.44
N THR A 50 -7.76 -8.41 2.29
CA THR A 50 -7.32 -9.73 1.84
C THR A 50 -6.78 -9.66 0.42
N LEU A 51 -7.49 -9.00 -0.49
CA LEU A 51 -7.06 -8.79 -1.87
C LEU A 51 -5.74 -8.01 -1.94
N ALA A 52 -5.60 -6.95 -1.14
CA ALA A 52 -4.37 -6.17 -1.05
C ALA A 52 -3.18 -7.02 -0.56
N ARG A 53 -3.39 -7.87 0.46
CA ARG A 53 -2.36 -8.79 0.97
C ARG A 53 -1.99 -9.88 -0.03
N LEU A 54 -2.93 -10.36 -0.83
CA LEU A 54 -2.68 -11.27 -1.95
C LEU A 54 -1.79 -10.62 -3.00
N ILE A 55 -2.07 -9.38 -3.40
CA ILE A 55 -1.26 -8.62 -4.35
C ILE A 55 0.16 -8.40 -3.81
N ALA A 56 0.29 -8.08 -2.52
CA ALA A 56 1.59 -7.88 -1.89
C ALA A 56 2.38 -9.19 -1.65
N GLY A 57 1.74 -10.36 -1.76
CA GLY A 57 2.35 -11.67 -1.50
C GLY A 57 2.48 -12.02 -0.02
N ILE A 58 1.79 -11.28 0.87
CA ILE A 58 1.74 -11.55 2.31
C ILE A 58 0.97 -12.85 2.57
N ILE A 59 -0.07 -13.11 1.79
CA ILE A 59 -0.81 -14.35 1.74
C ILE A 59 -0.86 -14.86 0.29
N ARG A 60 -1.11 -16.16 0.10
CA ARG A 60 -1.19 -16.76 -1.22
C ARG A 60 -2.65 -17.06 -1.57
N PRO A 61 -3.07 -16.90 -2.82
CA PRO A 61 -4.40 -17.31 -3.24
C PRO A 61 -4.55 -18.84 -3.14
N THR A 62 -5.77 -19.30 -2.89
CA THR A 62 -6.10 -20.73 -2.94
C THR A 62 -6.17 -21.22 -4.39
N GLU A 63 -6.68 -20.37 -5.29
CA GLU A 63 -6.80 -20.61 -6.72
C GLU A 63 -6.56 -19.31 -7.48
N GLY A 64 -6.21 -19.42 -8.75
CA GLY A 64 -6.02 -18.30 -9.66
C GLY A 64 -4.56 -17.84 -9.78
N ARG A 65 -4.35 -16.76 -10.52
CA ARG A 65 -3.01 -16.21 -10.83
C ARG A 65 -2.98 -14.70 -10.70
N ILE A 66 -1.82 -14.20 -10.31
CA ILE A 66 -1.52 -12.76 -10.23
C ILE A 66 -0.36 -12.49 -11.17
N LEU A 67 -0.57 -11.59 -12.15
CA LEU A 67 0.45 -11.21 -13.12
C LEU A 67 0.79 -9.72 -12.97
N LEU A 68 2.07 -9.41 -12.98
CA LEU A 68 2.59 -8.02 -13.03
C LEU A 68 3.33 -7.85 -14.37
N ASP A 69 2.86 -6.94 -15.22
CA ASP A 69 3.39 -6.71 -16.57
C ASP A 69 3.51 -8.01 -17.40
N GLY A 70 2.54 -8.93 -17.24
CA GLY A 70 2.52 -10.23 -17.90
C GLY A 70 3.38 -11.32 -17.23
N GLN A 71 4.18 -10.99 -16.24
CA GLN A 71 4.96 -11.95 -15.46
C GLN A 71 4.09 -12.53 -14.35
N ASP A 72 4.01 -13.86 -14.26
CA ASP A 72 3.35 -14.53 -13.14
C ASP A 72 4.15 -14.35 -11.84
N ILE A 73 3.51 -13.72 -10.87
CA ILE A 73 4.08 -13.44 -9.54
C ILE A 73 3.37 -14.21 -8.42
N THR A 74 2.46 -15.12 -8.76
CA THR A 74 1.58 -15.81 -7.80
C THR A 74 2.34 -16.46 -6.66
N ASP A 75 3.42 -17.18 -6.97
CA ASP A 75 4.23 -17.90 -5.99
C ASP A 75 5.45 -17.13 -5.48
N MET A 76 5.66 -15.91 -5.97
CA MET A 76 6.77 -15.07 -5.52
C MET A 76 6.62 -14.70 -4.03
N SER A 77 7.76 -14.68 -3.32
CA SER A 77 7.81 -14.18 -1.95
C SER A 77 7.50 -12.67 -1.89
N VAL A 78 7.14 -12.16 -0.70
CA VAL A 78 6.98 -10.72 -0.45
C VAL A 78 8.21 -9.94 -0.91
N THR A 79 9.41 -10.46 -0.62
CA THR A 79 10.69 -9.83 -1.00
C THR A 79 10.86 -9.77 -2.51
N ASP A 80 10.53 -10.84 -3.23
CA ASP A 80 10.68 -10.88 -4.70
C ASP A 80 9.64 -10.00 -5.38
N ARG A 81 8.40 -9.96 -4.89
CA ARG A 81 7.38 -9.00 -5.38
C ARG A 81 7.80 -7.56 -5.12
N ALA A 82 8.38 -7.30 -3.95
CA ALA A 82 8.92 -5.99 -3.65
C ALA A 82 10.06 -5.60 -4.63
N ARG A 83 10.95 -6.52 -4.99
CA ARG A 83 11.99 -6.32 -6.02
C ARG A 83 11.40 -6.17 -7.42
N ALA A 84 10.31 -6.84 -7.73
CA ALA A 84 9.58 -6.69 -8.98
C ALA A 84 8.87 -5.33 -9.11
N GLY A 85 8.76 -4.56 -8.02
CA GLY A 85 8.23 -3.20 -8.00
C GLY A 85 6.87 -3.04 -7.33
N ILE A 86 6.46 -3.97 -6.45
CA ILE A 86 5.24 -3.84 -5.64
C ILE A 86 5.61 -3.26 -4.27
N SER A 87 4.88 -2.24 -3.82
CA SER A 87 4.92 -1.72 -2.46
C SER A 87 3.58 -1.90 -1.77
N TYR A 88 3.63 -2.09 -0.46
CA TYR A 88 2.44 -2.22 0.38
C TYR A 88 2.58 -1.34 1.62
N ALA A 89 1.66 -0.40 1.79
CA ALA A 89 1.51 0.42 2.98
C ALA A 89 0.44 -0.21 3.88
N PHE A 90 0.84 -0.53 5.10
CA PHE A 90 -0.05 -1.17 6.08
C PHE A 90 -1.09 -0.19 6.63
N GLN A 91 -2.25 -0.70 7.03
CA GLN A 91 -3.27 0.08 7.74
C GLN A 91 -2.69 0.78 8.98
N GLN A 92 -1.85 0.08 9.75
CA GLN A 92 -1.07 0.67 10.83
C GLN A 92 0.38 0.81 10.40
N PRO A 93 0.94 2.05 10.38
CA PRO A 93 2.32 2.26 9.97
C PRO A 93 3.29 1.58 10.93
N VAL A 94 4.35 1.02 10.35
CA VAL A 94 5.40 0.33 11.12
C VAL A 94 6.34 1.37 11.74
N ARG A 95 6.73 1.15 13.00
CA ARG A 95 7.70 1.97 13.71
C ARG A 95 9.05 1.26 13.74
N PHE A 96 10.10 2.02 13.46
CA PHE A 96 11.48 1.50 13.41
C PHE A 96 12.32 2.15 14.49
N LYS A 97 12.53 1.42 15.59
CA LYS A 97 13.36 1.91 16.69
C LYS A 97 14.84 1.99 16.26
N GLY A 98 15.49 3.11 16.54
CA GLY A 98 16.91 3.31 16.26
C GLY A 98 17.22 3.71 14.81
N LEU A 99 16.23 3.94 13.95
CA LEU A 99 16.43 4.43 12.59
C LEU A 99 15.87 5.85 12.46
N THR A 100 16.63 6.71 11.78
CA THR A 100 16.17 8.03 11.39
C THR A 100 15.31 7.99 10.13
N VAL A 101 14.56 9.04 9.88
CA VAL A 101 13.81 9.21 8.63
C VAL A 101 14.72 9.08 7.41
N ARG A 102 15.90 9.69 7.44
CA ARG A 102 16.90 9.59 6.36
C ARG A 102 17.37 8.15 6.15
N ASP A 103 17.59 7.38 7.23
CA ASP A 103 18.00 5.97 7.12
C ASP A 103 16.93 5.17 6.41
N LEU A 104 15.65 5.37 6.76
CA LEU A 104 14.53 4.69 6.13
C LEU A 104 14.34 5.07 4.66
N LEU A 105 14.47 6.35 4.31
CA LEU A 105 14.42 6.80 2.91
C LEU A 105 15.56 6.19 2.10
N THR A 106 16.78 6.15 2.66
CA THR A 106 17.96 5.53 2.04
C THR A 106 17.76 4.03 1.80
N LEU A 107 17.21 3.32 2.80
CA LEU A 107 16.87 1.90 2.67
C LEU A 107 15.79 1.67 1.59
N ALA A 108 14.78 2.51 1.56
CA ALA A 108 13.70 2.43 0.57
C ALA A 108 14.22 2.67 -0.85
N ALA A 109 15.05 3.70 -1.04
CA ALA A 109 15.66 4.03 -2.32
C ALA A 109 16.65 2.96 -2.84
N GLY A 110 17.17 2.11 -1.94
CA GLY A 110 18.19 1.10 -2.28
C GLY A 110 19.54 1.69 -2.70
N LYS A 111 19.77 2.98 -2.45
CA LYS A 111 21.01 3.72 -2.74
C LYS A 111 21.24 4.80 -1.68
N PRO A 112 22.49 5.23 -1.46
CA PRO A 112 22.75 6.38 -0.62
C PRO A 112 22.01 7.63 -1.16
N LEU A 113 21.31 8.34 -0.26
CA LEU A 113 20.64 9.59 -0.58
C LEU A 113 21.46 10.76 -0.04
N SER A 114 21.61 11.80 -0.88
CA SER A 114 22.08 13.11 -0.42
C SER A 114 21.03 13.73 0.52
N MET A 115 21.47 14.72 1.29
CA MET A 115 20.55 15.49 2.14
C MET A 115 19.46 16.17 1.29
N GLY A 116 19.82 16.68 0.10
CA GLY A 116 18.87 17.31 -0.84
C GLY A 116 17.79 16.36 -1.30
N GLU A 117 18.15 15.15 -1.80
CA GLU A 117 17.18 14.14 -2.24
C GLU A 117 16.23 13.70 -1.10
N ALA A 118 16.76 13.50 0.11
CA ALA A 118 15.92 13.16 1.26
C ALA A 118 14.96 14.30 1.62
N CYS A 119 15.40 15.56 1.50
CA CYS A 119 14.55 16.74 1.72
C CYS A 119 13.45 16.86 0.66
N GLU A 120 13.73 16.54 -0.60
CA GLU A 120 12.74 16.54 -1.68
C GLU A 120 11.60 15.57 -1.37
N TYR A 121 11.90 14.30 -1.07
CA TYR A 121 10.87 13.30 -0.72
C TYR A 121 10.01 13.72 0.47
N LEU A 122 10.61 14.36 1.50
CA LEU A 122 9.85 14.86 2.65
C LEU A 122 8.95 16.04 2.28
N SER A 123 9.44 16.95 1.43
CA SER A 123 8.65 18.10 0.96
C SER A 123 7.43 17.67 0.16
N GLU A 124 7.57 16.63 -0.68
CA GLU A 124 6.48 16.09 -1.50
C GLU A 124 5.32 15.55 -0.66
N VAL A 125 5.61 15.02 0.53
CA VAL A 125 4.60 14.57 1.48
C VAL A 125 4.22 15.62 2.53
N GLY A 126 4.67 16.87 2.35
CA GLY A 126 4.36 17.97 3.25
C GLY A 126 4.99 17.87 4.64
N LEU A 127 6.15 17.21 4.75
CA LEU A 127 6.95 17.17 5.97
C LEU A 127 8.11 18.15 5.86
N CYS A 128 8.32 18.98 6.91
CA CYS A 128 9.44 19.90 6.96
C CYS A 128 10.76 19.13 7.09
N ALA A 129 11.57 19.14 6.03
CA ALA A 129 12.81 18.38 5.98
C ALA A 129 13.77 18.68 7.14
N LYS A 130 13.90 19.97 7.53
CA LYS A 130 14.77 20.39 8.64
C LYS A 130 14.39 19.76 9.98
N GLU A 131 13.09 19.51 10.18
CA GLU A 131 12.56 18.98 11.44
C GLU A 131 12.59 17.45 11.45
N TYR A 132 12.41 16.79 10.29
CA TYR A 132 12.17 15.36 10.23
C TYR A 132 13.35 14.54 9.76
N VAL A 133 14.22 15.02 8.89
CA VAL A 133 15.26 14.24 8.21
C VAL A 133 16.17 13.43 9.15
N ASN A 134 16.55 14.03 10.29
CA ASN A 134 17.38 13.39 11.31
C ASN A 134 16.59 12.86 12.51
N ARG A 135 15.26 12.92 12.46
CA ARG A 135 14.40 12.47 13.56
C ARG A 135 14.28 10.97 13.55
N GLU A 136 14.34 10.35 14.72
CA GLU A 136 14.11 8.91 14.88
C GLU A 136 12.63 8.58 14.67
N VAL A 137 12.36 7.49 13.97
CA VAL A 137 11.00 7.00 13.69
C VAL A 137 10.48 6.18 14.85
N ASN A 138 10.07 6.88 15.89
CA ASN A 138 9.60 6.30 17.15
C ASN A 138 8.19 6.76 17.53
N ALA A 139 7.83 6.55 18.79
CA ALA A 139 6.49 6.89 19.34
C ALA A 139 6.18 8.40 19.37
N SER A 140 7.15 9.28 19.12
CA SER A 140 6.94 10.74 19.15
C SER A 140 6.30 11.28 17.87
N LEU A 141 6.22 10.47 16.80
CA LEU A 141 5.56 10.83 15.55
C LEU A 141 4.05 10.54 15.63
N SER A 142 3.25 11.48 15.18
CA SER A 142 1.80 11.29 15.05
C SER A 142 1.47 10.26 13.96
N GLY A 143 0.26 9.69 13.99
CA GLY A 143 -0.20 8.76 12.96
C GLY A 143 -0.14 9.36 11.56
N GLY A 144 -0.52 10.62 11.38
CA GLY A 144 -0.48 11.32 10.10
C GLY A 144 0.94 11.56 9.60
N GLU A 145 1.90 11.85 10.49
CA GLU A 145 3.32 11.99 10.11
C GLU A 145 3.92 10.66 9.67
N LEU A 146 3.63 9.58 10.39
CA LEU A 146 4.07 8.23 10.03
C LEU A 146 3.51 7.80 8.67
N LYS A 147 2.22 8.08 8.39
CA LYS A 147 1.61 7.76 7.10
C LYS A 147 2.26 8.54 5.95
N ARG A 148 2.49 9.83 6.12
CA ARG A 148 3.18 10.64 5.11
C ARG A 148 4.60 10.17 4.87
N MET A 149 5.30 9.74 5.92
CA MET A 149 6.63 9.17 5.79
C MET A 149 6.61 7.83 5.06
N GLU A 150 5.63 6.97 5.32
CA GLU A 150 5.45 5.71 4.58
C GLU A 150 5.28 5.98 3.08
N ILE A 151 4.52 7.01 2.70
CA ILE A 151 4.38 7.43 1.30
C ILE A 151 5.71 7.97 0.73
N ALA A 152 6.44 8.77 1.49
CA ALA A 152 7.76 9.26 1.07
C ALA A 152 8.74 8.09 0.79
N MET A 153 8.70 7.03 1.59
CA MET A 153 9.48 5.82 1.35
C MET A 153 9.06 5.11 0.06
N ILE A 154 7.77 5.05 -0.25
CA ILE A 154 7.24 4.46 -1.48
C ILE A 154 7.68 5.29 -2.70
N LEU A 155 7.64 6.62 -2.61
CA LEU A 155 8.15 7.53 -3.64
C LEU A 155 9.65 7.34 -3.86
N ALA A 156 10.44 7.30 -2.79
CA ALA A 156 11.89 7.08 -2.86
C ALA A 156 12.25 5.74 -3.51
N ARG A 157 11.41 4.73 -3.34
CA ARG A 157 11.59 3.41 -3.92
C ARG A 157 11.28 3.36 -5.42
N GLY A 158 10.40 4.24 -5.94
CA GLY A 158 10.03 4.27 -7.35
C GLY A 158 9.30 3.00 -7.80
N THR A 159 8.23 2.62 -7.10
CA THR A 159 7.50 1.37 -7.35
C THR A 159 6.60 1.42 -8.58
N LYS A 160 6.43 0.28 -9.24
CA LYS A 160 5.52 0.12 -10.38
C LYS A 160 4.06 0.02 -9.95
N PHE A 161 3.82 -0.56 -8.77
CA PHE A 161 2.50 -0.79 -8.20
C PHE A 161 2.53 -0.59 -6.69
N SER A 162 1.80 0.39 -6.21
CA SER A 162 1.75 0.77 -4.80
C SER A 162 0.36 0.48 -4.23
N VAL A 163 0.30 -0.29 -3.15
CA VAL A 163 -0.95 -0.64 -2.47
C VAL A 163 -1.03 0.07 -1.13
N PHE A 164 -2.12 0.78 -0.89
CA PHE A 164 -2.43 1.45 0.37
C PHE A 164 -3.71 0.88 0.96
N ASP A 165 -3.60 0.28 2.14
CA ASP A 165 -4.73 -0.35 2.84
C ASP A 165 -5.25 0.61 3.92
N GLU A 166 -6.39 1.28 3.65
CA GLU A 166 -7.02 2.28 4.51
C GLU A 166 -6.03 3.30 5.09
N PRO A 167 -5.32 4.06 4.25
CA PRO A 167 -4.28 4.98 4.69
C PRO A 167 -4.80 6.10 5.60
N GLU A 168 -6.11 6.36 5.57
CA GLU A 168 -6.81 7.33 6.43
C GLU A 168 -7.12 6.79 7.84
N ALA A 169 -6.97 5.50 8.09
CA ALA A 169 -7.33 4.92 9.38
C ALA A 169 -6.49 5.48 10.53
N GLY A 170 -7.17 6.00 11.56
CA GLY A 170 -6.53 6.51 12.78
C GLY A 170 -5.85 7.86 12.64
N ILE A 171 -6.13 8.62 11.58
CA ILE A 171 -5.65 10.01 11.42
C ILE A 171 -6.82 11.00 11.60
N ASP A 172 -6.50 12.21 12.07
CA ASP A 172 -7.47 13.28 12.23
C ASP A 172 -7.86 13.91 10.87
N LEU A 173 -8.98 14.65 10.86
CA LEU A 173 -9.54 15.25 9.65
C LEU A 173 -8.57 16.21 8.94
N TRP A 174 -7.76 16.96 9.68
CA TRP A 174 -6.81 17.91 9.10
C TRP A 174 -5.64 17.19 8.43
N SER A 175 -5.09 16.19 9.08
CA SER A 175 -4.06 15.30 8.52
C SER A 175 -4.57 14.54 7.30
N PHE A 176 -5.85 14.15 7.29
CA PHE A 176 -6.49 13.52 6.13
C PHE A 176 -6.57 14.44 4.91
N GLN A 177 -6.89 15.72 5.09
CA GLN A 177 -6.89 16.69 3.99
C GLN A 177 -5.50 16.83 3.35
N ASN A 178 -4.46 16.86 4.18
CA ASN A 178 -3.08 16.89 3.70
C ASN A 178 -2.73 15.59 2.93
N LEU A 179 -3.19 14.44 3.41
CA LEU A 179 -2.96 13.14 2.79
C LEU A 179 -3.54 13.07 1.35
N ILE A 180 -4.70 13.65 1.10
CA ILE A 180 -5.27 13.73 -0.26
C ILE A 180 -4.35 14.53 -1.18
N GLY A 181 -3.81 15.66 -0.72
CA GLY A 181 -2.82 16.43 -1.47
C GLY A 181 -1.58 15.62 -1.81
N VAL A 182 -1.09 14.82 -0.86
CA VAL A 182 0.05 13.91 -1.06
C VAL A 182 -0.24 12.86 -2.13
N PHE A 183 -1.44 12.24 -2.13
CA PHE A 183 -1.80 11.27 -3.18
C PHE A 183 -1.93 11.91 -4.56
N ARG A 184 -2.42 13.15 -4.65
CA ARG A 184 -2.44 13.89 -5.92
C ARG A 184 -1.02 14.16 -6.43
N ASN A 185 -0.12 14.62 -5.58
CA ASN A 185 1.29 14.82 -5.94
C ASN A 185 1.94 13.50 -6.36
N MET A 186 1.71 12.42 -5.61
CA MET A 186 2.19 11.09 -5.98
C MET A 186 1.67 10.66 -7.36
N TYR A 187 0.40 10.90 -7.66
CA TYR A 187 -0.18 10.62 -8.97
C TYR A 187 0.53 11.38 -10.10
N GLU A 188 0.87 12.65 -9.89
CA GLU A 188 1.56 13.47 -10.89
C GLU A 188 3.00 13.01 -11.14
N GLN A 189 3.69 12.56 -10.10
CA GLN A 189 5.12 12.25 -10.15
C GLN A 189 5.44 10.81 -10.49
N THR A 190 4.61 9.84 -10.11
CA THR A 190 4.86 8.43 -10.36
C THR A 190 4.29 8.00 -11.71
N HIS A 191 5.01 7.12 -12.41
CA HIS A 191 4.49 6.43 -13.59
C HIS A 191 3.87 5.07 -13.26
N GLY A 192 3.86 4.69 -11.99
CA GLY A 192 3.28 3.45 -11.49
C GLY A 192 1.78 3.56 -11.21
N THR A 193 1.15 2.43 -10.95
CA THR A 193 -0.25 2.35 -10.51
C THR A 193 -0.33 2.51 -9.00
N ILE A 194 -1.25 3.34 -8.54
CA ILE A 194 -1.63 3.53 -7.14
C ILE A 194 -2.95 2.79 -6.93
N LEU A 195 -2.96 1.82 -6.02
CA LEU A 195 -4.17 1.12 -5.56
C LEU A 195 -4.45 1.52 -4.12
N ILE A 196 -5.61 2.11 -3.87
CA ILE A 196 -6.03 2.49 -2.50
C ILE A 196 -7.30 1.75 -2.12
N ILE A 197 -7.30 1.13 -0.95
CA ILE A 197 -8.51 0.67 -0.30
C ILE A 197 -9.00 1.80 0.59
N SER A 198 -10.21 2.30 0.33
CA SER A 198 -10.78 3.39 1.12
C SER A 198 -12.30 3.42 1.05
N HIS A 199 -12.91 4.00 2.08
CA HIS A 199 -14.33 4.34 2.12
C HIS A 199 -14.58 5.86 2.03
N GLN A 200 -13.52 6.65 1.93
CA GLN A 200 -13.59 8.10 1.95
C GLN A 200 -13.89 8.64 0.55
N GLU A 201 -15.03 9.30 0.38
CA GLU A 201 -15.49 9.89 -0.90
C GLU A 201 -14.39 10.72 -1.56
N ARG A 202 -13.67 11.54 -0.79
CA ARG A 202 -12.60 12.40 -1.33
C ARG A 202 -11.42 11.63 -1.94
N ILE A 203 -11.16 10.40 -1.50
CA ILE A 203 -10.17 9.51 -2.12
C ILE A 203 -10.77 8.89 -3.37
N LEU A 204 -12.05 8.48 -3.31
CA LEU A 204 -12.75 7.91 -4.47
C LEU A 204 -12.87 8.93 -5.61
N ASP A 205 -13.07 10.22 -5.30
CA ASP A 205 -13.21 11.32 -6.27
C ASP A 205 -11.93 11.59 -7.08
N ILE A 206 -10.75 11.23 -6.55
CA ILE A 206 -9.48 11.43 -7.26
C ILE A 206 -9.00 10.18 -7.99
N ALA A 207 -9.72 9.08 -7.90
CA ALA A 207 -9.38 7.83 -8.57
C ALA A 207 -9.85 7.85 -10.04
N ASP A 208 -9.01 7.32 -10.94
CA ASP A 208 -9.39 7.10 -12.34
C ASP A 208 -10.46 6.01 -12.47
N ARG A 209 -10.43 5.04 -11.53
CA ARG A 209 -11.38 3.94 -11.48
C ARG A 209 -11.70 3.55 -10.03
N VAL A 210 -13.00 3.37 -9.76
CA VAL A 210 -13.49 2.86 -8.47
C VAL A 210 -14.07 1.46 -8.67
N ILE A 211 -13.65 0.52 -7.84
CA ILE A 211 -14.09 -0.88 -7.87
C ILE A 211 -14.80 -1.19 -6.55
N GLY A 212 -16.06 -1.61 -6.65
CA GLY A 212 -16.83 -2.11 -5.51
C GLY A 212 -16.59 -3.60 -5.31
N LEU A 213 -16.12 -3.99 -4.12
CA LEU A 213 -15.99 -5.39 -3.72
C LEU A 213 -17.15 -5.73 -2.78
N SER A 214 -17.95 -6.72 -3.14
CA SER A 214 -19.15 -7.16 -2.39
C SER A 214 -19.04 -8.61 -1.95
#